data_18fc451f49d9fce07f50fcda634c2049
#
_entry.id   18fc451f49d9fce07f50fcda634c2049
#
_cell.length_a   1.000
_cell.length_b   1.000
_cell.length_c   1.000
_cell.angle_alpha   90.00
_cell.angle_beta   90.00
_cell.angle_gamma   90.00
#
_symmetry.space_group_name_H-M   'P 1'
#
loop_
_entity.id
_entity.type
_entity.pdbx_description
1 polymer ?
#
loop_
_entity_poly.entity_id
_entity_poly.type
_entity_poly.pdbx_seq_one_letter_code
_entity_poly.pdbx_strand_id
1 'polypeptide(L)'
;GKFAEATTFQTGSNTWQFYDSWPPASAEKKALYFREHGKLSFARPEENSDNHDSYVSDPARPVPYRARPVEQTYGPGSRWYPWLTEDQRFVHNRPDVLSWETDPLDKQVTVTGNIIAQLFASTTGSDADFIVKLIDVYPDEVPQDIHMGGYQLMVADRKSTRLNSSHT
;
A
#
# COMPACT_ATOMS: atom_id res chain seq x y z
N GLY A 1 -13.14 30.51 19.23
CA GLY A 1 -12.25 29.42 19.64
C GLY A 1 -11.18 29.19 18.59
N LYS A 2 -10.01 28.78 19.00
CA LYS A 2 -8.92 28.44 18.06
C LYS A 2 -9.23 27.03 17.52
N PHE A 3 -9.34 26.88 16.20
CA PHE A 3 -9.48 25.58 15.57
C PHE A 3 -8.12 24.89 15.49
N ALA A 4 -8.11 23.57 15.54
CA ALA A 4 -6.92 22.77 15.23
C ALA A 4 -6.52 22.99 13.75
N GLU A 5 -5.23 22.92 13.44
CA GLU A 5 -4.76 23.03 12.04
C GLU A 5 -5.20 21.82 11.20
N ALA A 6 -5.19 20.63 11.80
CA ALA A 6 -5.71 19.45 11.16
C ALA A 6 -6.62 18.65 12.10
N THR A 7 -7.71 18.14 11.54
CA THR A 7 -8.62 17.21 12.20
C THR A 7 -8.75 15.97 11.32
N THR A 8 -8.36 14.82 11.84
CA THR A 8 -8.35 13.56 11.10
C THR A 8 -9.08 12.46 11.86
N PHE A 9 -9.67 11.54 11.13
CA PHE A 9 -10.25 10.34 11.72
C PHE A 9 -9.21 9.21 11.66
N GLN A 10 -8.78 8.74 12.82
CA GLN A 10 -7.84 7.63 12.92
C GLN A 10 -8.61 6.31 12.82
N THR A 11 -8.41 5.60 11.72
CA THR A 11 -8.91 4.23 11.54
C THR A 11 -8.24 3.27 12.53
N GLY A 12 -8.86 2.14 12.79
CA GLY A 12 -8.40 1.20 13.82
C GLY A 12 -8.88 1.59 15.21
N SER A 13 -8.48 2.74 15.73
CA SER A 13 -9.03 3.28 17.00
C SER A 13 -10.42 3.91 16.85
N ASN A 14 -10.80 4.26 15.61
CA ASN A 14 -12.07 4.91 15.26
C ASN A 14 -12.33 6.18 16.06
N THR A 15 -11.31 7.03 16.22
CA THR A 15 -11.36 8.27 16.97
C THR A 15 -10.93 9.47 16.14
N TRP A 16 -11.54 10.63 16.43
CA TRP A 16 -11.09 11.90 15.87
C TRP A 16 -9.84 12.39 16.60
N GLN A 17 -8.83 12.75 15.81
CA GLN A 17 -7.59 13.34 16.29
C GLN A 17 -7.50 14.80 15.87
N PHE A 18 -6.96 15.64 16.74
CA PHE A 18 -6.81 17.08 16.54
C PHE A 18 -5.35 17.44 16.68
N TYR A 19 -4.80 18.13 15.71
CA TYR A 19 -3.39 18.48 15.65
C TYR A 19 -3.21 19.98 15.47
N ASP A 20 -2.30 20.57 16.25
CA ASP A 20 -1.94 21.98 16.13
C ASP A 20 -0.96 22.26 14.98
N SER A 21 -0.41 21.22 14.35
CA SER A 21 0.42 21.29 13.15
C SER A 21 0.25 20.01 12.32
N TRP A 22 0.44 20.13 11.01
CA TRP A 22 0.40 18.97 10.11
C TRP A 22 1.65 18.87 9.23
N PRO A 23 2.37 17.71 9.17
CA PRO A 23 2.18 16.52 10.02
C PRO A 23 2.36 16.83 11.50
N PRO A 24 1.83 15.97 12.42
CA PRO A 24 2.03 16.16 13.84
C PRO A 24 3.51 16.24 14.21
N ALA A 25 3.87 17.14 15.10
CA ALA A 25 5.26 17.28 15.55
C ALA A 25 5.83 16.02 16.23
N SER A 26 4.96 15.14 16.73
CA SER A 26 5.31 13.85 17.32
C SER A 26 5.51 12.73 16.28
N ALA A 27 5.19 12.98 15.01
CA ALA A 27 5.37 11.98 13.95
C ALA A 27 6.85 11.83 13.59
N GLU A 28 7.35 10.62 13.64
CA GLU A 28 8.70 10.28 13.23
C GLU A 28 8.70 9.74 11.80
N LYS A 29 9.67 10.21 10.98
CA LYS A 29 9.88 9.62 9.66
C LYS A 29 10.56 8.27 9.82
N LYS A 30 9.92 7.22 9.34
CA LYS A 30 10.47 5.86 9.31
C LYS A 30 10.46 5.34 7.89
N ALA A 31 11.56 4.68 7.49
CA ALA A 31 11.65 4.00 6.23
C ALA A 31 11.28 2.52 6.43
N LEU A 32 10.55 2.00 5.47
CA LEU A 32 10.20 0.59 5.36
C LEU A 32 10.88 0.08 4.09
N TYR A 33 11.83 -0.84 4.23
CA TYR A 33 12.73 -1.26 3.16
C TYR A 33 12.27 -2.57 2.53
N PHE A 34 12.28 -2.63 1.21
CA PHE A 34 12.17 -3.87 0.47
C PHE A 34 13.42 -4.72 0.70
N ARG A 35 13.21 -6.00 0.97
CA ARG A 35 14.26 -6.98 1.26
C ARG A 35 14.09 -8.20 0.35
N GLU A 36 15.12 -9.01 0.28
CA GLU A 36 15.09 -10.28 -0.44
C GLU A 36 13.92 -11.17 0.01
N HIS A 37 13.51 -12.04 -0.89
CA HIS A 37 12.46 -13.03 -0.65
C HIS A 37 11.11 -12.45 -0.24
N GLY A 38 10.76 -11.29 -0.78
CA GLY A 38 9.47 -10.65 -0.52
C GLY A 38 9.31 -10.14 0.91
N LYS A 39 10.42 -9.87 1.62
CA LYS A 39 10.37 -9.33 2.97
C LYS A 39 10.37 -7.80 2.99
N LEU A 40 9.67 -7.25 3.97
CA LEU A 40 9.61 -5.83 4.25
C LEU A 40 10.14 -5.59 5.68
N SER A 41 10.98 -4.59 5.89
CA SER A 41 11.61 -4.37 7.20
C SER A 41 11.89 -2.90 7.49
N PHE A 42 11.76 -2.51 8.74
CA PHE A 42 12.24 -1.21 9.23
C PHE A 42 13.78 -1.14 9.38
N ALA A 43 14.47 -2.28 9.38
CA ALA A 43 15.93 -2.32 9.42
C ALA A 43 16.50 -2.00 8.04
N ARG A 44 17.48 -1.08 8.00
CA ARG A 44 18.18 -0.71 6.76
C ARG A 44 18.93 -1.93 6.19
N PRO A 45 18.89 -2.16 4.86
CA PRO A 45 19.71 -3.20 4.21
C PRO A 45 21.20 -2.87 4.33
N GLU A 46 22.03 -3.90 4.28
CA GLU A 46 23.48 -3.75 4.12
C GLU A 46 23.83 -3.15 2.76
N GLU A 47 24.91 -2.36 2.70
CA GLU A 47 25.22 -1.49 1.56
C GLU A 47 25.57 -2.19 0.23
N ASN A 48 25.72 -3.51 0.22
CA ASN A 48 26.18 -4.28 -0.95
C ASN A 48 25.17 -5.28 -1.53
N SER A 49 23.90 -5.12 -1.29
CA SER A 49 22.90 -5.98 -1.92
C SER A 49 22.50 -5.42 -3.29
N ASP A 50 23.12 -5.95 -4.33
CA ASP A 50 22.77 -5.67 -5.75
C ASP A 50 21.51 -6.44 -6.20
N ASN A 51 20.59 -6.69 -5.25
CA ASN A 51 19.43 -7.51 -5.47
C ASN A 51 18.29 -6.70 -6.07
N HIS A 52 17.66 -7.27 -7.06
CA HIS A 52 16.47 -6.72 -7.69
C HIS A 52 15.42 -7.82 -7.88
N ASP A 53 14.18 -7.43 -7.77
CA ASP A 53 13.05 -8.25 -8.17
C ASP A 53 12.60 -7.84 -9.57
N SER A 54 12.16 -8.80 -10.38
CA SER A 54 11.71 -8.54 -11.74
C SER A 54 10.39 -9.26 -12.03
N TYR A 55 9.60 -8.67 -12.90
CA TYR A 55 8.37 -9.26 -13.40
C TYR A 55 8.14 -8.86 -14.86
N VAL A 56 7.26 -9.59 -15.52
CA VAL A 56 6.85 -9.28 -16.89
C VAL A 56 5.48 -8.62 -16.85
N SER A 57 5.44 -7.35 -17.28
CA SER A 57 4.17 -6.64 -17.48
C SER A 57 3.63 -6.92 -18.88
N ASP A 58 2.42 -7.48 -18.96
CA ASP A 58 1.74 -7.76 -20.23
C ASP A 58 0.60 -6.75 -20.44
N PRO A 59 0.73 -5.79 -21.36
CA PRO A 59 -0.32 -4.82 -21.65
C PRO A 59 -1.64 -5.44 -22.15
N ALA A 60 -1.59 -6.66 -22.71
CA ALA A 60 -2.79 -7.37 -23.12
C ALA A 60 -3.55 -7.98 -21.94
N ARG A 61 -2.89 -8.12 -20.78
CA ARG A 61 -3.46 -8.68 -19.54
C ARG A 61 -3.09 -7.83 -18.33
N PRO A 62 -3.47 -6.56 -18.32
CA PRO A 62 -3.07 -5.65 -17.25
C PRO A 62 -3.55 -6.15 -15.89
N VAL A 63 -2.77 -5.85 -14.85
CA VAL A 63 -3.17 -6.11 -13.47
C VAL A 63 -4.46 -5.34 -13.18
N PRO A 64 -5.54 -6.00 -12.77
CA PRO A 64 -6.79 -5.31 -12.48
C PRO A 64 -6.64 -4.48 -11.21
N TYR A 65 -7.17 -3.26 -11.22
CA TYR A 65 -7.19 -2.40 -10.04
C TYR A 65 -8.23 -2.87 -9.00
N ARG A 66 -9.30 -3.50 -9.47
CA ARG A 66 -10.38 -4.09 -8.66
C ARG A 66 -10.59 -5.54 -9.04
N ALA A 67 -11.12 -6.32 -8.09
CA ALA A 67 -11.57 -7.68 -8.38
C ALA A 67 -12.61 -7.70 -9.52
N ARG A 68 -12.57 -8.72 -10.37
CA ARG A 68 -13.52 -8.90 -11.47
C ARG A 68 -14.58 -9.93 -11.10
N PRO A 69 -15.82 -9.77 -11.60
CA PRO A 69 -16.33 -8.72 -12.48
C PRO A 69 -16.45 -7.37 -11.75
N VAL A 70 -16.13 -6.28 -12.44
CA VAL A 70 -16.27 -4.94 -11.89
C VAL A 70 -17.75 -4.57 -11.85
N GLU A 71 -18.26 -4.31 -10.66
CA GLU A 71 -19.62 -3.84 -10.46
C GLU A 71 -19.74 -2.35 -10.78
N GLN A 72 -20.94 -1.92 -11.12
CA GLN A 72 -21.20 -0.51 -11.42
C GLN A 72 -20.91 0.37 -10.19
N THR A 73 -20.31 1.52 -10.45
CA THR A 73 -19.90 2.46 -9.39
C THR A 73 -21.05 3.38 -8.96
N TYR A 74 -21.99 3.66 -9.86
CA TYR A 74 -23.10 4.59 -9.63
C TYR A 74 -24.45 3.98 -10.01
N GLY A 75 -25.51 4.47 -9.40
CA GLY A 75 -26.89 4.06 -9.66
C GLY A 75 -27.43 3.04 -8.67
N PRO A 76 -28.67 2.58 -8.89
CA PRO A 76 -29.31 1.58 -8.03
C PRO A 76 -28.49 0.30 -7.97
N GLY A 77 -28.23 -0.23 -6.77
CA GLY A 77 -27.38 -1.40 -6.55
C GLY A 77 -25.89 -1.13 -6.61
N SER A 78 -25.47 0.15 -6.67
CA SER A 78 -24.06 0.51 -6.64
C SER A 78 -23.39 0.04 -5.35
N ARG A 79 -22.18 -0.52 -5.48
CA ARG A 79 -21.28 -0.88 -4.38
C ARG A 79 -20.05 0.02 -4.36
N TRP A 80 -20.29 1.32 -4.54
CA TRP A 80 -19.22 2.33 -4.54
C TRP A 80 -18.40 2.31 -3.24
N TYR A 81 -19.06 2.26 -2.10
CA TYR A 81 -18.39 2.34 -0.80
C TYR A 81 -17.38 1.22 -0.53
N PRO A 82 -17.67 -0.05 -0.83
CA PRO A 82 -16.74 -1.13 -0.52
C PRO A 82 -15.47 -1.13 -1.36
N TRP A 83 -15.44 -0.51 -2.53
CA TRP A 83 -14.30 -0.66 -3.45
C TRP A 83 -12.96 -0.14 -2.89
N LEU A 84 -13.00 0.88 -2.02
CA LEU A 84 -11.80 1.40 -1.35
C LEU A 84 -11.26 0.45 -0.28
N THR A 85 -12.13 -0.39 0.24
CA THR A 85 -11.82 -1.33 1.32
C THR A 85 -11.84 -2.78 0.85
N GLU A 86 -11.97 -3.03 -0.46
CA GLU A 86 -11.98 -4.39 -1.02
C GLU A 86 -10.67 -5.13 -0.71
N ASP A 87 -10.83 -6.42 -0.41
CA ASP A 87 -9.72 -7.34 -0.16
C ASP A 87 -8.76 -7.40 -1.35
N GLN A 88 -7.50 -7.14 -1.13
CA GLN A 88 -6.48 -7.08 -2.18
C GLN A 88 -5.87 -8.44 -2.53
N ARG A 89 -6.31 -9.55 -1.92
CA ARG A 89 -5.81 -10.90 -2.22
C ARG A 89 -5.99 -11.32 -3.67
N PHE A 90 -6.94 -10.71 -4.42
CA PHE A 90 -7.19 -11.02 -5.83
C PHE A 90 -6.00 -10.76 -6.76
N VAL A 91 -4.99 -10.00 -6.31
CA VAL A 91 -3.76 -9.74 -7.08
C VAL A 91 -2.48 -10.24 -6.39
N HIS A 92 -2.54 -10.63 -5.13
CA HIS A 92 -1.36 -10.95 -4.31
C HIS A 92 -0.45 -12.03 -4.93
N ASN A 93 -1.03 -13.08 -5.51
CA ASN A 93 -0.26 -14.21 -6.06
C ASN A 93 -0.08 -14.15 -7.58
N ARG A 94 -0.25 -12.99 -8.20
CA ARG A 94 -0.03 -12.84 -9.64
C ARG A 94 1.47 -12.75 -9.95
N PRO A 95 1.94 -13.39 -11.05
CA PRO A 95 3.35 -13.35 -11.43
C PRO A 95 3.80 -11.98 -11.94
N ASP A 96 2.87 -11.08 -12.23
CA ASP A 96 3.08 -9.70 -12.69
C ASP A 96 2.85 -8.67 -11.55
N VAL A 97 2.85 -9.12 -10.31
CA VAL A 97 2.75 -8.29 -9.10
C VAL A 97 3.86 -8.71 -8.14
N LEU A 98 4.62 -7.74 -7.66
CA LEU A 98 5.59 -7.93 -6.60
C LEU A 98 4.97 -7.59 -5.26
N SER A 99 5.19 -8.42 -4.27
CA SER A 99 4.68 -8.24 -2.92
C SER A 99 5.79 -8.43 -1.90
N TRP A 100 5.84 -7.55 -0.92
CA TRP A 100 6.76 -7.63 0.22
C TRP A 100 5.95 -7.50 1.50
N GLU A 101 6.28 -8.28 2.50
CA GLU A 101 5.52 -8.38 3.73
C GLU A 101 6.44 -8.33 4.95
N THR A 102 6.02 -7.62 5.99
CA THR A 102 6.72 -7.65 7.28
C THR A 102 6.43 -8.97 8.00
N ASP A 103 7.27 -9.33 8.95
CA ASP A 103 6.82 -10.27 9.97
C ASP A 103 5.66 -9.63 10.76
N PRO A 104 4.82 -10.43 11.45
CA PRO A 104 3.74 -9.90 12.26
C PRO A 104 4.24 -8.79 13.20
N LEU A 105 3.51 -7.70 13.26
CA LEU A 105 3.87 -6.55 14.08
C LEU A 105 3.55 -6.85 15.54
N ASP A 106 4.55 -6.74 16.42
CA ASP A 106 4.42 -6.92 17.89
C ASP A 106 3.84 -5.69 18.58
N LYS A 107 3.75 -4.56 17.86
CA LYS A 107 3.24 -3.31 18.38
C LYS A 107 2.37 -2.61 17.35
N GLN A 108 1.38 -1.91 17.83
CA GLN A 108 0.57 -1.04 16.98
C GLN A 108 1.44 0.01 16.28
N VAL A 109 1.25 0.15 14.98
CA VAL A 109 1.86 1.19 14.15
C VAL A 109 0.77 2.15 13.68
N THR A 110 0.91 3.42 14.01
CA THR A 110 0.02 4.48 13.51
C THR A 110 0.74 5.22 12.39
N VAL A 111 0.18 5.19 11.19
CA VAL A 111 0.71 5.91 10.04
C VAL A 111 0.02 7.26 9.93
N THR A 112 0.78 8.35 9.96
CA THR A 112 0.25 9.71 9.92
C THR A 112 1.11 10.58 9.03
N GLY A 113 0.49 11.39 8.18
CA GLY A 113 1.18 12.27 7.23
C GLY A 113 1.39 11.63 5.85
N ASN A 114 2.39 12.11 5.12
CA ASN A 114 2.63 11.68 3.74
C ASN A 114 3.35 10.34 3.67
N ILE A 115 2.77 9.39 2.94
CA ILE A 115 3.41 8.13 2.58
C ILE A 115 4.14 8.35 1.25
N ILE A 116 5.45 8.08 1.23
CA ILE A 116 6.30 8.26 0.06
C ILE A 116 6.82 6.89 -0.38
N ALA A 117 6.48 6.47 -1.60
CA ALA A 117 7.11 5.33 -2.25
C ALA A 117 8.34 5.80 -3.03
N GLN A 118 9.50 5.26 -2.70
CA GLN A 118 10.75 5.52 -3.42
C GLN A 118 11.21 4.22 -4.08
N LEU A 119 11.18 4.20 -5.42
CA LEU A 119 11.53 3.05 -6.22
C LEU A 119 12.73 3.38 -7.11
N PHE A 120 13.67 2.45 -7.18
CA PHE A 120 14.67 2.39 -8.24
C PHE A 120 14.19 1.33 -9.22
N ALA A 121 13.73 1.74 -10.38
CA ALA A 121 13.10 0.85 -11.34
C ALA A 121 13.64 1.07 -12.75
N SER A 122 13.68 -0.01 -13.52
CA SER A 122 14.01 0.02 -14.94
C SER A 122 13.00 -0.82 -15.73
N THR A 123 12.89 -0.56 -17.01
CA THR A 123 12.04 -1.35 -17.92
C THR A 123 12.79 -1.61 -19.22
N THR A 124 12.48 -2.73 -19.85
CA THR A 124 12.92 -3.02 -21.22
C THR A 124 12.04 -2.37 -22.28
N GLY A 125 10.89 -1.83 -21.88
CA GLY A 125 9.98 -1.06 -22.72
C GLY A 125 10.33 0.43 -22.75
N SER A 126 9.56 1.20 -23.52
CA SER A 126 9.70 2.65 -23.62
C SER A 126 9.07 3.40 -22.46
N ASP A 127 8.09 2.79 -21.79
CA ASP A 127 7.31 3.41 -20.72
C ASP A 127 6.73 2.35 -19.77
N ALA A 128 6.48 2.71 -18.53
CA ALA A 128 5.82 1.85 -17.55
C ALA A 128 5.12 2.67 -16.47
N ASP A 129 3.95 2.21 -16.06
CA ASP A 129 3.24 2.72 -14.90
C ASP A 129 3.53 1.82 -13.68
N PHE A 130 3.93 2.42 -12.57
CA PHE A 130 4.09 1.73 -11.30
C PHE A 130 2.99 2.14 -10.32
N ILE A 131 2.30 1.16 -9.79
CA ILE A 131 1.28 1.35 -8.77
C ILE A 131 1.76 0.66 -7.50
N VAL A 132 1.91 1.42 -6.43
CA VAL A 132 2.32 0.91 -5.11
C VAL A 132 1.15 1.01 -4.17
N LYS A 133 0.81 -0.10 -3.53
CA LYS A 133 -0.22 -0.17 -2.50
C LYS A 133 0.42 -0.50 -1.15
N LEU A 134 0.10 0.27 -0.12
CA LEU A 134 0.34 -0.10 1.26
C LEU A 134 -0.88 -0.82 1.79
N ILE A 135 -0.68 -2.01 2.30
CA ILE A 135 -1.74 -2.93 2.69
C ILE A 135 -1.52 -3.35 4.15
N ASP A 136 -2.59 -3.33 4.93
CA ASP A 136 -2.65 -3.94 6.24
C ASP A 136 -3.15 -5.38 6.09
N VAL A 137 -2.30 -6.34 6.42
CA VAL A 137 -2.59 -7.77 6.32
C VAL A 137 -3.07 -8.26 7.67
N TYR A 138 -4.32 -8.68 7.72
CA TYR A 138 -4.94 -9.20 8.93
C TYR A 138 -4.42 -10.61 9.23
N PRO A 139 -4.40 -11.02 10.51
CA PRO A 139 -4.08 -12.41 10.88
C PRO A 139 -5.01 -13.40 10.18
N ASP A 140 -4.53 -14.64 9.96
CA ASP A 140 -5.35 -15.70 9.36
C ASP A 140 -6.61 -15.99 10.16
N GLU A 141 -6.55 -15.83 11.48
CA GLU A 141 -7.69 -16.00 12.37
C GLU A 141 -8.07 -14.66 13.03
N VAL A 142 -9.29 -14.22 12.76
CA VAL A 142 -9.93 -13.06 13.41
C VAL A 142 -11.22 -13.54 14.11
N PRO A 143 -11.15 -13.93 15.40
CA PRO A 143 -12.29 -14.55 16.09
C PRO A 143 -13.56 -13.70 16.11
N GLN A 144 -13.43 -12.38 16.05
CA GLN A 144 -14.54 -11.42 16.07
C GLN A 144 -15.26 -11.31 14.71
N ASP A 145 -14.54 -11.63 13.61
CA ASP A 145 -15.09 -11.61 12.27
C ASP A 145 -14.29 -12.55 11.36
N ILE A 146 -14.85 -13.73 11.12
CA ILE A 146 -14.21 -14.77 10.31
C ILE A 146 -13.95 -14.36 8.86
N HIS A 147 -14.66 -13.34 8.34
CA HIS A 147 -14.45 -12.82 7.00
C HIS A 147 -13.18 -11.97 6.88
N MET A 148 -12.65 -11.51 8.02
CA MET A 148 -11.43 -10.73 8.08
C MET A 148 -10.16 -11.58 8.17
N GLY A 149 -10.28 -12.89 8.27
CA GLY A 149 -9.11 -13.78 8.28
C GLY A 149 -8.27 -13.66 7.02
N GLY A 150 -6.99 -13.28 7.18
CA GLY A 150 -6.05 -13.04 6.09
C GLY A 150 -6.44 -11.88 5.16
N TYR A 151 -7.38 -11.01 5.57
CA TYR A 151 -7.85 -9.88 4.76
C TYR A 151 -6.72 -8.90 4.47
N GLN A 152 -6.64 -8.44 3.24
CA GLN A 152 -5.64 -7.46 2.80
C GLN A 152 -6.31 -6.12 2.56
N LEU A 153 -6.32 -5.28 3.62
CA LEU A 153 -6.95 -3.97 3.58
C LEU A 153 -6.00 -2.91 3.01
N MET A 154 -6.37 -2.30 1.91
CA MET A 154 -5.59 -1.20 1.33
C MET A 154 -5.66 0.04 2.24
N VAL A 155 -4.50 0.45 2.75
CA VAL A 155 -4.35 1.67 3.56
C VAL A 155 -4.15 2.90 2.68
N ALA A 156 -3.31 2.75 1.65
CA ALA A 156 -3.03 3.80 0.68
C ALA A 156 -2.51 3.22 -0.63
N ASP A 157 -2.70 3.97 -1.72
CA ASP A 157 -2.07 3.68 -3.00
C ASP A 157 -1.38 4.91 -3.59
N ARG A 158 -0.45 4.65 -4.49
CA ARG A 158 0.25 5.68 -5.27
C ARG A 158 0.53 5.16 -6.67
N LYS A 159 0.13 5.93 -7.67
CA LYS A 159 0.50 5.71 -9.07
C LYS A 159 1.63 6.67 -9.45
N SER A 160 2.66 6.17 -10.13
CA SER A 160 3.66 6.96 -10.84
C SER A 160 3.56 6.69 -12.33
N THR A 161 3.47 7.74 -13.15
CA THR A 161 3.29 7.67 -14.60
C THR A 161 4.57 7.95 -15.39
N ARG A 162 5.72 8.11 -14.76
CA ARG A 162 7.00 8.37 -15.45
C ARG A 162 8.16 7.71 -14.72
N LEU A 163 8.90 6.92 -15.48
CA LEU A 163 10.31 6.68 -15.21
C LEU A 163 11.09 7.90 -15.75
N ASN A 164 11.74 8.66 -14.87
CA ASN A 164 12.85 9.49 -15.31
C ASN A 164 14.00 8.53 -15.59
N SER A 165 14.11 8.05 -16.84
CA SER A 165 15.30 7.38 -17.29
C SER A 165 16.42 8.41 -17.38
N SER A 166 17.25 8.49 -16.34
CA SER A 166 18.58 9.06 -16.51
C SER A 166 19.37 8.06 -17.35
N HIS A 167 19.49 8.32 -18.64
CA HIS A 167 20.48 7.65 -19.47
C HIS A 167 21.87 8.08 -18.96
N THR A 168 22.59 7.15 -18.39
CA THR A 168 24.06 7.22 -18.29
C THR A 168 24.66 6.42 -19.43
#